data_2b5b4252539dce23f1460fe2d7882a05
#
_entry.id   2b5b4252539dce23f1460fe2d7882a05
#
_cell.length_a   1.000
_cell.length_b   1.000
_cell.length_c   1.000
_cell.angle_alpha   90.00
_cell.angle_beta   90.00
_cell.angle_gamma   90.00
#
_symmetry.space_group_name_H-M   'P 1'
#
loop_
_entity.id
_entity.type
_entity.pdbx_description
1 polymer ?
#
loop_
_entity_poly.entity_id
_entity_poly.type
_entity_poly.pdbx_seq_one_letter_code
_entity_poly.pdbx_strand_id
1 'polypeptide(L)'
;EVSNLGAARIRIRSLMAALKDQEAERAAEAAATGEAYEQGAAAPVAPSSDAPVFATHKYALEPQRAAASAAFPKVPFTEEMREAGYTILCPQMAPIHFDLIKEVFRAGGYNLELLPSTDRGAVEAGLRYVNNDICYPSILVTGQIMEAIESGRYDLSKTAVVITQTGGGCRATNYIALIRKALRESGHPEIPVISLSAVALGEDNPGFKITPALLKQAVYAVL
;
A
#
# COMPACT_ATOMS: atom_id res chain seq x y z
N GLU A 1 -16.86 25.83 -1.67
CA GLU A 1 -17.22 24.39 -1.82
C GLU A 1 -17.09 24.01 -3.29
N VAL A 2 -15.94 23.50 -3.68
CA VAL A 2 -15.76 22.89 -5.01
C VAL A 2 -16.46 21.54 -4.95
N SER A 3 -17.66 21.50 -5.49
CA SER A 3 -18.49 20.30 -5.51
C SER A 3 -17.77 19.18 -6.28
N ASN A 4 -17.53 18.06 -5.62
CA ASN A 4 -16.91 16.84 -6.16
C ASN A 4 -17.83 16.09 -7.16
N LEU A 5 -18.79 16.80 -7.75
CA LEU A 5 -19.79 16.30 -8.71
C LEU A 5 -19.14 15.84 -10.03
N GLY A 6 -17.98 16.39 -10.40
CA GLY A 6 -17.27 15.98 -11.61
C GLY A 6 -16.75 14.55 -11.53
N ALA A 7 -16.10 14.19 -10.43
CA ALA A 7 -15.56 12.84 -10.21
C ALA A 7 -16.68 11.79 -10.08
N ALA A 8 -17.78 12.14 -9.42
CA ALA A 8 -18.96 11.27 -9.31
C ALA A 8 -19.60 11.03 -10.68
N ARG A 9 -19.74 12.06 -11.52
CA ARG A 9 -20.28 11.94 -12.88
C ARG A 9 -19.41 11.03 -13.77
N ILE A 10 -18.08 11.14 -13.68
CA ILE A 10 -17.16 10.28 -14.44
C ILE A 10 -17.32 8.83 -14.02
N ARG A 11 -17.37 8.54 -12.71
CA ARG A 11 -17.57 7.18 -12.19
C ARG A 11 -18.91 6.58 -12.62
N ILE A 12 -19.98 7.35 -12.55
CA ILE A 12 -21.31 6.92 -13.00
C ILE A 12 -21.29 6.62 -14.51
N ARG A 13 -20.66 7.47 -15.33
CA ARG A 13 -20.56 7.24 -16.77
C ARG A 13 -19.75 5.98 -17.08
N SER A 14 -18.62 5.75 -16.40
CA SER A 14 -17.80 4.53 -16.57
C SER A 14 -18.57 3.29 -16.17
N LEU A 15 -19.33 3.35 -15.07
CA LEU A 15 -20.18 2.23 -14.64
C LEU A 15 -21.29 1.95 -15.67
N MET A 16 -21.96 2.98 -16.17
CA MET A 16 -23.01 2.84 -17.17
C MET A 16 -22.47 2.29 -18.52
N ALA A 17 -21.25 2.67 -18.90
CA ALA A 17 -20.58 2.10 -20.07
C ALA A 17 -20.28 0.61 -19.86
N ALA A 18 -19.67 0.24 -18.73
CA ALA A 18 -19.37 -1.14 -18.41
C ALA A 18 -20.62 -2.04 -18.35
N LEU A 19 -21.74 -1.53 -17.82
CA LEU A 19 -23.01 -2.25 -17.80
C LEU A 19 -23.55 -2.49 -19.21
N LYS A 20 -23.47 -1.48 -20.10
CA LYS A 20 -23.87 -1.62 -21.50
C LYS A 20 -23.03 -2.64 -22.24
N ASP A 21 -21.73 -2.65 -22.01
CA ASP A 21 -20.80 -3.61 -22.64
C ASP A 21 -21.12 -5.04 -22.17
N GLN A 22 -21.38 -5.23 -20.86
CA GLN A 22 -21.81 -6.53 -20.33
C GLN A 22 -23.16 -6.99 -20.87
N GLU A 23 -24.11 -6.09 -21.05
CA GLU A 23 -25.41 -6.40 -21.66
C GLU A 23 -25.24 -6.82 -23.13
N ALA A 24 -24.37 -6.13 -23.86
CA ALA A 24 -24.08 -6.46 -25.26
C ALA A 24 -23.37 -7.83 -25.38
N GLU A 25 -22.41 -8.14 -24.50
CA GLU A 25 -21.75 -9.44 -24.46
C GLU A 25 -22.74 -10.57 -24.15
N ARG A 26 -23.59 -10.39 -23.14
CA ARG A 26 -24.62 -11.39 -22.79
C ARG A 26 -25.64 -11.61 -23.92
N ALA A 27 -26.04 -10.52 -24.60
CA ALA A 27 -26.93 -10.62 -25.76
C ALA A 27 -26.26 -11.37 -26.93
N ALA A 28 -24.97 -11.15 -27.13
CA ALA A 28 -24.20 -11.87 -28.15
C ALA A 28 -24.04 -13.37 -27.81
N GLU A 29 -23.80 -13.70 -26.55
CA GLU A 29 -23.73 -15.08 -26.05
C GLU A 29 -25.09 -15.79 -26.20
N ALA A 30 -26.19 -15.14 -25.80
CA ALA A 30 -27.52 -15.69 -25.95
C ALA A 30 -27.89 -15.93 -27.41
N ALA A 31 -27.50 -15.01 -28.30
CA ALA A 31 -27.68 -15.20 -29.75
C ALA A 31 -26.86 -16.37 -30.31
N ALA A 32 -25.67 -16.64 -29.76
CA ALA A 32 -24.81 -17.75 -30.17
C ALA A 32 -25.29 -19.11 -29.65
N THR A 33 -25.94 -19.14 -28.46
CA THR A 33 -26.44 -20.37 -27.82
C THR A 33 -27.88 -20.69 -28.16
N GLY A 34 -28.59 -19.78 -28.80
CA GLY A 34 -30.02 -19.95 -29.14
C GLY A 34 -30.97 -19.88 -27.94
N GLU A 35 -30.47 -19.47 -26.77
CA GLU A 35 -31.30 -19.25 -25.61
C GLU A 35 -31.93 -17.84 -25.66
N ALA A 36 -33.23 -17.75 -25.31
CA ALA A 36 -33.93 -16.48 -25.31
C ALA A 36 -33.34 -15.57 -24.22
N TYR A 37 -32.73 -14.45 -24.62
CA TYR A 37 -32.32 -13.41 -23.70
C TYR A 37 -33.56 -12.66 -23.18
N GLU A 38 -34.02 -13.03 -22.00
CA GLU A 38 -34.99 -12.21 -21.29
C GLU A 38 -34.29 -10.96 -20.77
N GLN A 39 -34.65 -9.78 -21.28
CA GLN A 39 -34.35 -8.50 -20.66
C GLN A 39 -35.11 -8.42 -19.33
N GLY A 40 -34.65 -9.15 -18.35
CA GLY A 40 -35.06 -9.02 -16.98
C GLY A 40 -34.45 -7.73 -16.45
N ALA A 41 -35.24 -6.65 -16.42
CA ALA A 41 -35.05 -5.68 -15.36
C ALA A 41 -35.00 -6.50 -14.08
N ALA A 42 -33.79 -6.58 -13.47
CA ALA A 42 -33.66 -7.19 -12.16
C ALA A 42 -34.69 -6.50 -11.28
N ALA A 43 -35.80 -7.19 -11.02
CA ALA A 43 -36.77 -6.71 -10.05
C ALA A 43 -35.95 -6.41 -8.79
N PRO A 44 -36.12 -5.25 -8.14
CA PRO A 44 -35.44 -4.98 -6.90
C PRO A 44 -35.77 -6.17 -5.99
N VAL A 45 -34.76 -6.98 -5.69
CA VAL A 45 -34.90 -8.05 -4.71
C VAL A 45 -35.25 -7.32 -3.43
N ALA A 46 -36.53 -7.38 -3.07
CA ALA A 46 -36.99 -6.86 -1.80
C ALA A 46 -36.12 -7.55 -0.73
N PRO A 47 -35.45 -6.81 0.14
CA PRO A 47 -34.67 -7.44 1.22
C PRO A 47 -35.65 -8.32 1.98
N SER A 48 -35.38 -9.64 2.01
CA SER A 48 -36.12 -10.54 2.88
C SER A 48 -35.90 -10.03 4.30
N SER A 49 -36.97 -9.78 5.01
CA SER A 49 -36.99 -9.13 6.33
C SER A 49 -36.22 -9.88 7.42
N ASP A 50 -35.65 -11.04 7.15
CA ASP A 50 -35.19 -11.99 8.15
C ASP A 50 -33.69 -12.36 8.09
N ALA A 51 -32.91 -11.75 7.22
CA ALA A 51 -31.46 -11.93 7.25
C ALA A 51 -30.74 -10.58 7.24
N PRO A 52 -29.98 -10.24 8.28
CA PRO A 52 -29.17 -9.03 8.25
C PRO A 52 -28.14 -9.15 7.13
N VAL A 53 -28.28 -8.34 6.09
CA VAL A 53 -27.41 -8.32 4.90
C VAL A 53 -25.92 -8.17 5.25
N PHE A 54 -25.61 -7.80 6.47
CA PHE A 54 -24.22 -7.70 6.98
C PHE A 54 -23.70 -8.94 7.71
N ALA A 55 -24.52 -9.94 8.03
CA ALA A 55 -24.07 -11.11 8.77
C ALA A 55 -23.22 -12.06 7.93
N THR A 56 -23.46 -12.16 6.63
CA THR A 56 -22.73 -13.05 5.73
C THR A 56 -21.31 -12.55 5.41
N HIS A 57 -21.06 -11.25 5.43
CA HIS A 57 -19.72 -10.71 5.21
C HIS A 57 -18.79 -10.85 6.44
N LYS A 58 -19.32 -10.92 7.62
CA LYS A 58 -18.52 -11.03 8.85
C LYS A 58 -17.76 -12.36 8.95
N TYR A 59 -18.34 -13.43 8.45
CA TYR A 59 -17.75 -14.78 8.50
C TYR A 59 -16.80 -15.11 7.35
N ALA A 60 -16.89 -14.39 6.23
CA ALA A 60 -16.01 -14.61 5.09
C ALA A 60 -14.67 -13.83 5.20
N LEU A 61 -14.62 -12.79 6.01
CA LEU A 61 -13.44 -11.93 6.12
C LEU A 61 -12.38 -12.44 7.11
N GLU A 62 -12.75 -13.22 8.12
CA GLU A 62 -11.79 -13.72 9.10
C GLU A 62 -10.82 -14.77 8.53
N PRO A 63 -11.28 -15.80 7.79
CA PRO A 63 -10.37 -16.74 7.15
C PRO A 63 -9.48 -16.08 6.10
N GLN A 64 -10.01 -15.11 5.34
CA GLN A 64 -9.23 -14.37 4.36
C GLN A 64 -8.20 -13.43 4.99
N ARG A 65 -8.53 -12.80 6.13
CA ARG A 65 -7.57 -11.99 6.90
C ARG A 65 -6.46 -12.83 7.51
N ALA A 66 -6.80 -13.99 8.08
CA ALA A 66 -5.83 -14.93 8.63
C ALA A 66 -4.92 -15.50 7.52
N ALA A 67 -5.49 -15.90 6.39
CA ALA A 67 -4.74 -16.39 5.23
C ALA A 67 -3.87 -15.28 4.60
N ALA A 68 -4.39 -14.06 4.48
CA ALA A 68 -3.61 -12.92 4.00
C ALA A 68 -2.49 -12.54 4.97
N SER A 69 -2.72 -12.61 6.28
CA SER A 69 -1.68 -12.36 7.29
C SER A 69 -0.59 -13.44 7.29
N ALA A 70 -0.97 -14.71 7.06
CA ALA A 70 -0.02 -15.81 6.91
C ALA A 70 0.77 -15.75 5.59
N ALA A 71 0.16 -15.17 4.54
CA ALA A 71 0.79 -15.03 3.22
C ALA A 71 1.91 -13.97 3.17
N PHE A 72 1.96 -13.07 4.16
CA PHE A 72 2.94 -11.98 4.24
C PHE A 72 3.65 -12.01 5.60
N PRO A 73 4.65 -12.88 5.80
CA PRO A 73 5.37 -12.95 7.06
C PRO A 73 5.97 -11.59 7.38
N LYS A 74 5.75 -11.13 8.59
CA LYS A 74 6.35 -9.91 9.11
C LYS A 74 7.76 -10.24 9.59
N VAL A 75 8.76 -9.64 8.97
CA VAL A 75 10.14 -9.68 9.45
C VAL A 75 10.35 -8.45 10.32
N PRO A 76 10.56 -8.59 11.64
CA PRO A 76 10.79 -7.47 12.53
C PRO A 76 12.19 -6.89 12.31
N PHE A 77 12.31 -5.58 12.45
CA PHE A 77 13.61 -4.92 12.54
C PHE A 77 14.11 -4.99 13.99
N THR A 78 15.19 -5.75 14.23
CA THR A 78 15.69 -6.04 15.58
C THR A 78 16.76 -5.04 16.03
N GLU A 79 17.12 -5.07 17.33
CA GLU A 79 18.20 -4.24 17.88
C GLU A 79 19.56 -4.64 17.30
N GLU A 80 19.78 -5.95 17.07
CA GLU A 80 21.00 -6.45 16.43
C GLU A 80 21.16 -5.91 15.00
N MET A 81 20.07 -5.79 14.24
CA MET A 81 20.08 -5.19 12.90
C MET A 81 20.48 -3.71 12.97
N ARG A 82 19.95 -2.98 13.96
CA ARG A 82 20.34 -1.59 14.20
C ARG A 82 21.83 -1.46 14.54
N GLU A 83 22.32 -2.25 15.49
CA GLU A 83 23.73 -2.27 15.90
C GLU A 83 24.67 -2.70 14.77
N ALA A 84 24.21 -3.62 13.90
CA ALA A 84 24.92 -4.04 12.70
C ALA A 84 24.94 -2.97 11.60
N GLY A 85 24.30 -1.81 11.82
CA GLY A 85 24.34 -0.67 10.89
C GLY A 85 23.54 -0.89 9.62
N TYR A 86 22.39 -1.58 9.71
CA TYR A 86 21.49 -1.77 8.55
C TYR A 86 21.15 -0.44 7.89
N THR A 87 21.19 -0.41 6.56
CA THR A 87 20.72 0.73 5.78
C THR A 87 19.19 0.70 5.69
N ILE A 88 18.55 1.75 6.17
CA ILE A 88 17.10 1.87 6.16
C ILE A 88 16.70 2.74 4.97
N LEU A 89 16.14 2.12 3.94
CA LEU A 89 15.65 2.80 2.75
C LEU A 89 14.33 3.49 3.04
N CYS A 90 14.28 4.80 2.80
CA CYS A 90 13.12 5.64 3.01
C CYS A 90 12.69 6.28 1.69
N PRO A 91 11.49 6.00 1.17
CA PRO A 91 11.01 6.66 -0.05
C PRO A 91 10.82 8.15 0.19
N GLN A 92 11.22 8.96 -0.79
CA GLN A 92 11.10 10.41 -0.74
C GLN A 92 9.64 10.83 -1.01
N MET A 93 9.00 11.43 -0.01
CA MET A 93 7.62 11.91 -0.11
C MET A 93 7.49 13.43 0.01
N ALA A 94 8.49 14.11 0.60
CA ALA A 94 8.53 15.55 0.77
C ALA A 94 9.99 16.02 0.83
N PRO A 95 10.60 16.45 -0.28
CA PRO A 95 12.05 16.66 -0.41
C PRO A 95 12.67 17.46 0.73
N ILE A 96 12.17 18.67 0.98
CA ILE A 96 12.74 19.57 2.01
C ILE A 96 12.66 18.94 3.42
N HIS A 97 11.49 18.40 3.78
CA HIS A 97 11.26 17.87 5.13
C HIS A 97 12.02 16.57 5.38
N PHE A 98 12.08 15.69 4.36
CA PHE A 98 12.73 14.40 4.51
C PHE A 98 14.25 14.53 4.60
N ASP A 99 14.85 15.50 3.92
CA ASP A 99 16.28 15.79 4.06
C ASP A 99 16.64 16.19 5.51
N LEU A 100 15.83 17.02 6.14
CA LEU A 100 16.01 17.40 7.53
C LEU A 100 15.77 16.23 8.49
N ILE A 101 14.71 15.47 8.26
CA ILE A 101 14.37 14.27 9.04
C ILE A 101 15.48 13.22 8.94
N LYS A 102 16.08 13.01 7.77
CA LYS A 102 17.22 12.12 7.58
C LYS A 102 18.34 12.42 8.57
N GLU A 103 18.73 13.69 8.70
CA GLU A 103 19.82 14.08 9.59
C GLU A 103 19.46 13.86 11.07
N VAL A 104 18.21 14.09 11.44
CA VAL A 104 17.74 13.80 12.80
C VAL A 104 17.82 12.31 13.12
N PHE A 105 17.39 11.44 12.19
CA PHE A 105 17.49 9.99 12.40
C PHE A 105 18.93 9.51 12.43
N ARG A 106 19.80 10.10 11.62
CA ARG A 106 21.25 9.82 11.67
C ARG A 106 21.85 10.17 13.02
N ALA A 107 21.52 11.34 13.56
CA ALA A 107 21.93 11.73 14.92
C ALA A 107 21.37 10.79 15.99
N GLY A 108 20.22 10.15 15.74
CA GLY A 108 19.62 9.11 16.57
C GLY A 108 20.26 7.72 16.43
N GLY A 109 21.30 7.57 15.60
CA GLY A 109 22.01 6.31 15.39
C GLY A 109 21.34 5.37 14.36
N TYR A 110 20.53 5.91 13.45
CA TYR A 110 19.93 5.17 12.34
C TYR A 110 20.61 5.52 11.03
N ASN A 111 20.98 4.54 10.24
CA ASN A 111 21.51 4.74 8.90
C ASN A 111 20.36 4.86 7.90
N LEU A 112 19.68 6.03 7.89
CA LEU A 112 18.56 6.33 7.01
C LEU A 112 19.06 6.83 5.67
N GLU A 113 18.63 6.19 4.58
CA GLU A 113 18.93 6.59 3.21
C GLU A 113 17.64 6.98 2.48
N LEU A 114 17.57 8.22 2.00
CA LEU A 114 16.45 8.70 1.20
C LEU A 114 16.60 8.26 -0.25
N LEU A 115 15.53 7.75 -0.82
CA LEU A 115 15.47 7.32 -2.21
C LEU A 115 15.00 8.48 -3.09
N PRO A 116 15.90 9.14 -3.84
CA PRO A 116 15.58 10.38 -4.55
C PRO A 116 14.78 10.18 -5.83
N SER A 117 14.62 8.94 -6.28
CA SER A 117 13.98 8.64 -7.55
C SER A 117 12.49 8.96 -7.52
N THR A 118 12.11 9.94 -8.34
CA THR A 118 10.71 10.31 -8.63
C THR A 118 10.47 10.36 -10.13
N ASP A 119 11.35 9.73 -10.88
CA ASP A 119 11.35 9.71 -12.33
C ASP A 119 10.51 8.53 -12.90
N ARG A 120 10.61 8.36 -14.19
CA ARG A 120 9.92 7.31 -14.92
C ARG A 120 10.35 5.90 -14.47
N GLY A 121 11.60 5.73 -14.06
CA GLY A 121 12.12 4.45 -13.58
C GLY A 121 11.38 3.95 -12.35
N ALA A 122 11.16 4.83 -11.37
CA ALA A 122 10.37 4.51 -10.19
C ALA A 122 8.92 4.14 -10.53
N VAL A 123 8.29 4.86 -11.48
CA VAL A 123 6.93 4.52 -11.92
C VAL A 123 6.88 3.15 -12.58
N GLU A 124 7.80 2.87 -13.50
CA GLU A 124 7.86 1.59 -14.21
C GLU A 124 8.17 0.42 -13.25
N ALA A 125 9.07 0.61 -12.29
CA ALA A 125 9.34 -0.35 -11.24
C ALA A 125 8.09 -0.59 -10.38
N GLY A 126 7.40 0.46 -9.97
CA GLY A 126 6.19 0.35 -9.16
C GLY A 126 5.04 -0.38 -9.86
N LEU A 127 4.83 -0.10 -11.14
CA LEU A 127 3.77 -0.75 -11.94
C LEU A 127 3.97 -2.25 -12.15
N ARG A 128 5.19 -2.76 -11.98
CA ARG A 128 5.44 -4.21 -12.02
C ARG A 128 4.84 -4.96 -10.83
N TYR A 129 4.73 -4.30 -9.67
CA TYR A 129 4.33 -4.91 -8.41
C TYR A 129 2.99 -4.41 -7.87
N VAL A 130 2.57 -3.23 -8.28
CA VAL A 130 1.37 -2.55 -7.78
C VAL A 130 0.41 -2.29 -8.93
N ASN A 131 -0.86 -2.66 -8.73
CA ASN A 131 -1.90 -2.42 -9.72
C ASN A 131 -2.08 -0.90 -9.94
N ASN A 132 -2.22 -0.47 -11.20
CA ASN A 132 -2.45 0.92 -11.58
C ASN A 132 -3.77 1.51 -11.05
N ASP A 133 -4.72 0.69 -10.62
CA ASP A 133 -5.98 1.13 -9.97
C ASP A 133 -5.77 1.65 -8.54
N ILE A 134 -4.59 1.42 -7.97
CA ILE A 134 -4.19 1.98 -6.68
C ILE A 134 -3.74 3.42 -6.89
N CYS A 135 -3.75 4.22 -5.82
CA CYS A 135 -3.36 5.62 -5.92
C CYS A 135 -1.89 5.78 -6.40
N TYR A 136 -1.64 6.79 -7.22
CA TYR A 136 -0.32 7.06 -7.80
C TYR A 136 0.83 7.15 -6.78
N PRO A 137 0.67 7.78 -5.59
CA PRO A 137 1.71 7.76 -4.57
C PRO A 137 2.13 6.36 -4.13
N SER A 138 1.22 5.38 -4.12
CA SER A 138 1.55 3.99 -3.81
C SER A 138 2.48 3.37 -4.85
N ILE A 139 2.25 3.66 -6.12
CA ILE A 139 3.09 3.20 -7.23
C ILE A 139 4.48 3.80 -7.10
N LEU A 140 4.59 5.11 -6.86
CA LEU A 140 5.86 5.80 -6.69
C LEU A 140 6.66 5.28 -5.51
N VAL A 141 6.03 5.20 -4.33
CA VAL A 141 6.70 4.75 -3.09
C VAL A 141 7.22 3.32 -3.24
N THR A 142 6.39 2.42 -3.74
CA THR A 142 6.81 1.03 -3.99
C THR A 142 7.89 0.99 -5.06
N GLY A 143 7.75 1.79 -6.12
CA GLY A 143 8.69 1.83 -7.22
C GLY A 143 10.08 2.35 -6.82
N GLN A 144 10.18 3.40 -6.01
CA GLN A 144 11.45 3.90 -5.47
C GLN A 144 12.18 2.80 -4.69
N ILE A 145 11.45 2.07 -3.84
CA ILE A 145 12.01 0.97 -3.05
C ILE A 145 12.49 -0.15 -3.98
N MET A 146 11.66 -0.59 -4.92
CA MET A 146 12.00 -1.70 -5.81
C MET A 146 13.14 -1.35 -6.76
N GLU A 147 13.17 -0.12 -7.30
CA GLU A 147 14.29 0.37 -8.10
C GLU A 147 15.61 0.37 -7.30
N ALA A 148 15.56 0.81 -6.05
CA ALA A 148 16.73 0.78 -5.17
C ALA A 148 17.23 -0.65 -4.92
N ILE A 149 16.34 -1.58 -4.63
CA ILE A 149 16.67 -2.99 -4.40
C ILE A 149 17.24 -3.65 -5.66
N GLU A 150 16.64 -3.42 -6.81
CA GLU A 150 17.07 -3.98 -8.09
C GLU A 150 18.34 -3.31 -8.64
N SER A 151 18.71 -2.13 -8.13
CA SER A 151 19.88 -1.36 -8.62
C SER A 151 21.24 -2.00 -8.33
N GLY A 152 21.31 -2.93 -7.40
CA GLY A 152 22.57 -3.54 -6.91
C GLY A 152 23.46 -2.57 -6.10
N ARG A 153 22.97 -1.36 -5.75
CA ARG A 153 23.73 -0.36 -4.97
C ARG A 153 23.78 -0.65 -3.48
N TYR A 154 22.87 -1.47 -2.98
CA TYR A 154 22.72 -1.76 -1.56
C TYR A 154 23.01 -3.22 -1.25
N ASP A 155 23.66 -3.46 -0.11
CA ASP A 155 23.79 -4.81 0.45
C ASP A 155 22.44 -5.25 1.02
N LEU A 156 21.71 -6.06 0.27
CA LEU A 156 20.35 -6.49 0.64
C LEU A 156 20.33 -7.32 1.93
N SER A 157 21.45 -7.95 2.31
CA SER A 157 21.56 -8.69 3.58
C SER A 157 21.56 -7.76 4.81
N LYS A 158 21.85 -6.47 4.60
CA LYS A 158 21.88 -5.42 5.63
C LYS A 158 20.97 -4.24 5.28
N THR A 159 19.86 -4.53 4.64
CA THR A 159 18.89 -3.50 4.21
C THR A 159 17.56 -3.70 4.92
N ALA A 160 16.93 -2.60 5.28
CA ALA A 160 15.56 -2.51 5.77
C ALA A 160 14.82 -1.39 5.02
N VAL A 161 13.50 -1.39 5.08
CA VAL A 161 12.66 -0.36 4.48
C VAL A 161 11.83 0.31 5.56
N VAL A 162 11.64 1.62 5.48
CA VAL A 162 10.72 2.35 6.36
C VAL A 162 9.63 3.05 5.56
N ILE A 163 8.40 2.99 6.06
CA ILE A 163 7.24 3.68 5.46
C ILE A 163 6.33 4.22 6.55
N THR A 164 5.76 5.39 6.32
CA THR A 164 4.71 5.93 7.19
C THR A 164 3.37 5.28 6.89
N GLN A 165 2.57 5.05 7.91
CA GLN A 165 1.25 4.46 7.82
C GLN A 165 0.22 5.36 8.49
N THR A 166 -0.85 5.72 7.77
CA THR A 166 -1.83 6.67 8.29
C THR A 166 -2.80 6.07 9.31
N GLY A 167 -3.05 4.76 9.27
CA GLY A 167 -3.97 4.07 10.18
C GLY A 167 -5.46 4.40 10.01
N GLY A 168 -5.82 5.23 9.01
CA GLY A 168 -7.18 5.67 8.75
C GLY A 168 -7.78 5.09 7.48
N GLY A 169 -8.85 5.72 6.97
CA GLY A 169 -9.54 5.33 5.74
C GLY A 169 -8.77 5.61 4.43
N CYS A 170 -7.56 6.13 4.51
CA CYS A 170 -6.70 6.35 3.35
C CYS A 170 -6.06 5.03 2.89
N ARG A 171 -5.89 4.87 1.57
CA ARG A 171 -5.20 3.69 0.99
C ARG A 171 -3.73 3.58 1.43
N ALA A 172 -3.12 4.66 1.92
CA ALA A 172 -1.78 4.66 2.50
C ALA A 172 -1.62 3.68 3.68
N THR A 173 -2.69 3.31 4.35
CA THR A 173 -2.70 2.25 5.36
C THR A 173 -2.24 0.90 4.80
N ASN A 174 -2.43 0.66 3.50
CA ASN A 174 -2.08 -0.60 2.84
C ASN A 174 -0.71 -0.59 2.16
N TYR A 175 0.03 0.52 2.16
CA TYR A 175 1.35 0.59 1.49
C TYR A 175 2.32 -0.46 2.01
N ILE A 176 2.32 -0.70 3.31
CA ILE A 176 3.17 -1.72 3.92
C ILE A 176 2.90 -3.13 3.35
N ALA A 177 1.64 -3.48 3.14
CA ALA A 177 1.27 -4.77 2.57
C ALA A 177 1.71 -4.89 1.10
N LEU A 178 1.62 -3.80 0.34
CA LEU A 178 2.06 -3.74 -1.06
C LEU A 178 3.58 -3.85 -1.18
N ILE A 179 4.32 -3.16 -0.31
CA ILE A 179 5.78 -3.23 -0.26
C ILE A 179 6.23 -4.66 0.10
N ARG A 180 5.64 -5.27 1.13
CA ARG A 180 5.93 -6.67 1.50
C ARG A 180 5.61 -7.65 0.38
N LYS A 181 4.51 -7.43 -0.34
CA LYS A 181 4.18 -8.22 -1.53
C LYS A 181 5.25 -8.06 -2.60
N ALA A 182 5.65 -6.84 -2.93
CA ALA A 182 6.67 -6.54 -3.93
C ALA A 182 8.02 -7.18 -3.58
N LEU A 183 8.47 -7.05 -2.34
CA LEU A 183 9.70 -7.68 -1.84
C LEU A 183 9.67 -9.20 -1.98
N ARG A 184 8.56 -9.83 -1.67
CA ARG A 184 8.40 -11.28 -1.84
C ARG A 184 8.43 -11.69 -3.31
N GLU A 185 7.73 -10.95 -4.18
CA GLU A 185 7.69 -11.25 -5.61
C GLU A 185 9.03 -11.03 -6.30
N SER A 186 9.87 -10.14 -5.77
CA SER A 186 11.24 -9.93 -6.22
C SER A 186 12.28 -10.90 -5.61
N GLY A 187 11.85 -11.80 -4.71
CA GLY A 187 12.73 -12.79 -4.08
C GLY A 187 13.43 -12.33 -2.79
N HIS A 188 12.99 -11.21 -2.19
CA HIS A 188 13.59 -10.62 -0.99
C HIS A 188 12.62 -10.54 0.20
N PRO A 189 11.94 -11.64 0.57
CA PRO A 189 10.96 -11.63 1.68
C PRO A 189 11.60 -11.38 3.05
N GLU A 190 12.93 -11.53 3.17
CA GLU A 190 13.72 -11.36 4.39
C GLU A 190 13.93 -9.88 4.78
N ILE A 191 13.74 -8.94 3.86
CA ILE A 191 13.96 -7.52 4.13
C ILE A 191 12.89 -6.99 5.08
N PRO A 192 13.26 -6.46 6.26
CA PRO A 192 12.31 -5.90 7.20
C PRO A 192 11.63 -4.64 6.65
N VAL A 193 10.32 -4.54 6.85
CA VAL A 193 9.56 -3.33 6.51
C VAL A 193 9.03 -2.71 7.80
N ILE A 194 9.63 -1.58 8.17
CA ILE A 194 9.30 -0.78 9.35
C ILE A 194 8.09 0.10 9.05
N SER A 195 7.03 -0.06 9.81
CA SER A 195 5.83 0.78 9.70
C SER A 195 5.86 1.86 10.77
N LEU A 196 5.88 3.12 10.34
CA LEU A 196 5.71 4.26 11.25
C LEU A 196 4.22 4.61 11.33
N SER A 197 3.56 4.09 12.36
CA SER A 197 2.17 4.44 12.67
C SER A 197 2.11 5.08 14.06
N ALA A 198 1.30 6.12 14.20
CA ALA A 198 1.05 6.75 15.49
C ALA A 198 0.37 5.80 16.50
N VAL A 199 -0.26 4.73 16.02
CA VAL A 199 -1.01 3.76 16.84
C VAL A 199 -0.20 2.52 17.18
N ALA A 200 0.82 2.18 16.39
CA ALA A 200 1.61 0.94 16.49
C ALA A 200 3.12 1.19 16.60
N LEU A 201 3.53 2.32 17.17
CA LEU A 201 4.94 2.60 17.42
C LEU A 201 5.51 1.62 18.44
N GLY A 202 6.27 0.63 17.95
CA GLY A 202 7.16 -0.15 18.81
C GLY A 202 6.84 -1.63 18.99
N GLU A 203 5.65 -2.13 18.69
CA GLU A 203 5.32 -3.54 18.95
C GLU A 203 5.93 -4.51 17.93
N ASP A 204 6.08 -4.09 16.67
CA ASP A 204 6.55 -4.98 15.58
C ASP A 204 8.04 -4.80 15.22
N ASN A 205 8.73 -3.76 15.71
CA ASN A 205 10.09 -3.41 15.33
C ASN A 205 10.94 -2.94 16.53
N PRO A 206 11.42 -3.85 17.37
CA PRO A 206 12.13 -3.51 18.60
C PRO A 206 13.41 -2.69 18.37
N GLY A 207 14.06 -2.84 17.23
CA GLY A 207 15.24 -2.08 16.85
C GLY A 207 14.96 -0.65 16.39
N PHE A 208 13.71 -0.28 16.09
CA PHE A 208 13.34 1.04 15.61
C PHE A 208 12.46 1.77 16.63
N LYS A 209 13.11 2.58 17.48
CA LYS A 209 12.45 3.29 18.58
C LYS A 209 12.50 4.80 18.34
N ILE A 210 11.35 5.44 18.28
CA ILE A 210 11.26 6.89 18.26
C ILE A 210 11.18 7.38 19.70
N THR A 211 12.31 7.86 20.22
CA THR A 211 12.33 8.46 21.54
C THR A 211 11.66 9.84 21.54
N PRO A 212 11.13 10.32 22.69
CA PRO A 212 10.58 11.68 22.78
C PRO A 212 11.58 12.76 22.38
N ALA A 213 12.87 12.54 22.65
CA ALA A 213 13.94 13.46 22.23
C ALA A 213 14.09 13.50 20.71
N LEU A 214 14.11 12.33 20.04
CA LEU A 214 14.19 12.22 18.59
C LEU A 214 12.96 12.86 17.92
N LEU A 215 11.76 12.60 18.47
CA LEU A 215 10.52 13.20 17.97
C LEU A 215 10.56 14.72 18.08
N LYS A 216 10.99 15.24 19.23
CA LYS A 216 11.14 16.68 19.44
C LYS A 216 12.10 17.31 18.44
N GLN A 217 13.25 16.68 18.19
CA GLN A 217 14.22 17.14 17.20
C GLN A 217 13.64 17.11 15.79
N ALA A 218 12.91 16.05 15.42
CA ALA A 218 12.26 15.96 14.11
C ALA A 218 11.21 17.06 13.90
N VAL A 219 10.42 17.38 14.93
CA VAL A 219 9.44 18.48 14.88
C VAL A 219 10.16 19.83 14.70
N TYR A 220 11.23 20.10 15.46
CA TYR A 220 11.98 21.35 15.30
C TYR A 220 12.71 21.46 13.96
N ALA A 221 13.10 20.34 13.35
CA ALA A 221 13.75 20.36 12.06
C ALA A 221 12.76 20.67 10.91
N VAL A 222 11.46 20.49 11.13
CA VAL A 222 10.41 20.67 10.11
C VAL A 222 9.67 22.01 10.29
N LEU A 223 9.70 22.62 11.47
CA LEU A 223 9.12 23.94 11.75
C LEU A 223 10.07 25.08 11.37
#